data_0c902e6ae2999e74c613c967cad0fd44
#
_entry.id   0c902e6ae2999e74c613c967cad0fd44
#
_cell.length_a   1.000
_cell.length_b   1.000
_cell.length_c   1.000
_cell.angle_alpha   90.00
_cell.angle_beta   90.00
_cell.angle_gamma   90.00
#
_symmetry.space_group_name_H-M   'P 1'
#
loop_
_entity.id
_entity.type
_entity.pdbx_description
1 polymer ?
#
loop_
_entity_poly.entity_id
_entity_poly.type
_entity_poly.pdbx_seq_one_letter_code
_entity_poly.pdbx_strand_id
1 'polypeptide(L)'
;MSISTYHFARPQAFKVFPDALLNEPMTTNRMEAFSDGVIAIIITIMVLELRVPHESSLAALQPLVPVLLSYVLSFIYLGIYWNNHHHLLHAVDHVDGRILWANLHLLFWLSLVPFVTAWMGENHFARVPVAIYGVVLLAASIAYYILTRALIRLHGRTSTLATAVGKDFKGQLSTAIYAVGIPLALLRWWLGFALYVLVAIMWLVPDRRIERSLVE
;
A
#
# COMPACT_ATOMS: atom_id res chain seq x y z
N MET A 1 -11.46 50.75 -57.43
CA MET A 1 -11.18 49.28 -57.38
C MET A 1 -10.83 48.97 -55.93
N SER A 2 -11.83 48.55 -55.12
CA SER A 2 -11.68 48.41 -53.64
C SER A 2 -11.49 46.92 -53.37
N ILE A 3 -10.35 46.56 -52.76
CA ILE A 3 -10.03 45.18 -52.40
C ILE A 3 -10.64 44.91 -51.00
N SER A 4 -11.65 44.08 -50.99
CA SER A 4 -12.31 43.60 -49.77
C SER A 4 -11.43 42.55 -49.12
N THR A 5 -10.91 42.86 -47.90
CA THR A 5 -10.13 41.94 -47.06
C THR A 5 -11.09 40.99 -46.34
N TYR A 6 -11.12 39.72 -46.75
CA TYR A 6 -11.84 38.66 -46.04
C TYR A 6 -11.08 38.30 -44.76
N HIS A 7 -11.66 38.68 -43.59
CA HIS A 7 -11.21 38.15 -42.31
C HIS A 7 -11.64 36.69 -42.17
N PHE A 8 -10.67 35.79 -42.28
CA PHE A 8 -10.88 34.38 -41.91
C PHE A 8 -11.00 34.30 -40.37
N ALA A 9 -12.20 34.04 -39.88
CA ALA A 9 -12.42 33.74 -38.47
C ALA A 9 -11.69 32.43 -38.14
N ARG A 10 -10.79 32.46 -37.13
CA ARG A 10 -10.13 31.24 -36.63
C ARG A 10 -11.21 30.28 -36.15
N PRO A 11 -11.17 28.97 -36.52
CA PRO A 11 -12.09 27.99 -35.97
C PRO A 11 -11.92 27.95 -34.45
N GLN A 12 -13.00 28.16 -33.72
CA GLN A 12 -13.05 27.93 -32.27
C GLN A 12 -12.73 26.45 -32.04
N ALA A 13 -11.62 26.15 -31.35
CA ALA A 13 -11.29 24.81 -30.94
C ALA A 13 -12.47 24.24 -30.14
N PHE A 14 -13.03 23.14 -30.66
CA PHE A 14 -14.13 22.44 -29.99
C PHE A 14 -13.61 21.93 -28.63
N LYS A 15 -13.92 22.66 -27.55
CA LYS A 15 -13.60 22.23 -26.19
C LYS A 15 -14.57 21.11 -25.85
N VAL A 16 -14.07 19.88 -25.83
CA VAL A 16 -14.85 18.67 -25.52
C VAL A 16 -15.39 18.70 -24.08
N PHE A 17 -14.75 19.45 -23.18
CA PHE A 17 -15.19 19.61 -21.79
C PHE A 17 -15.18 21.09 -21.37
N PRO A 18 -16.14 21.53 -20.54
CA PRO A 18 -16.09 22.84 -19.90
C PRO A 18 -14.84 22.98 -19.03
N ASP A 19 -14.19 24.15 -19.08
CA ASP A 19 -12.99 24.43 -18.26
C ASP A 19 -13.22 24.24 -16.76
N ALA A 20 -14.46 24.36 -16.30
CA ALA A 20 -14.88 24.09 -14.92
C ALA A 20 -14.65 22.61 -14.50
N LEU A 21 -14.88 21.66 -15.41
CA LEU A 21 -14.66 20.23 -15.12
C LEU A 21 -13.17 19.82 -15.14
N LEU A 22 -12.31 20.61 -15.77
CA LEU A 22 -10.87 20.37 -15.83
C LEU A 22 -10.12 20.93 -14.61
N ASN A 23 -10.74 21.84 -13.86
CA ASN A 23 -10.15 22.55 -12.73
C ASN A 23 -10.73 22.15 -11.37
N GLU A 24 -11.72 21.25 -11.31
CA GLU A 24 -12.19 20.75 -10.03
C GLU A 24 -11.14 19.82 -9.40
N PRO A 25 -10.77 20.05 -8.13
CA PRO A 25 -9.85 19.15 -7.43
C PRO A 25 -10.48 17.76 -7.37
N MET A 26 -9.72 16.74 -7.75
CA MET A 26 -10.19 15.35 -7.68
C MET A 26 -10.44 14.96 -6.23
N THR A 27 -11.65 14.48 -5.93
CA THR A 27 -12.00 13.97 -4.60
C THR A 27 -11.25 12.68 -4.30
N THR A 28 -10.96 12.42 -3.03
CA THR A 28 -10.27 11.21 -2.55
C THR A 28 -11.08 9.94 -2.77
N ASN A 29 -12.42 10.02 -2.78
CA ASN A 29 -13.35 8.89 -2.78
C ASN A 29 -13.09 7.86 -3.90
N ARG A 30 -12.79 8.32 -5.14
CA ARG A 30 -12.52 7.40 -6.25
C ARG A 30 -11.20 6.66 -6.08
N MET A 31 -10.18 7.32 -5.57
CA MET A 31 -8.87 6.72 -5.31
C MET A 31 -8.97 5.72 -4.16
N GLU A 32 -9.71 6.06 -3.11
CA GLU A 32 -9.99 5.18 -1.97
C GLU A 32 -10.74 3.93 -2.42
N ALA A 33 -11.88 4.07 -3.11
CA ALA A 33 -12.65 2.93 -3.61
C ALA A 33 -11.84 2.02 -4.54
N PHE A 34 -10.99 2.58 -5.41
CA PHE A 34 -10.09 1.81 -6.26
C PHE A 34 -9.05 1.04 -5.43
N SER A 35 -8.43 1.69 -4.45
CA SER A 35 -7.40 1.09 -3.59
C SER A 35 -7.99 -0.03 -2.72
N ASP A 36 -9.17 0.19 -2.15
CA ASP A 36 -9.91 -0.81 -1.37
C ASP A 36 -10.24 -2.04 -2.20
N GLY A 37 -10.70 -1.82 -3.44
CA GLY A 37 -10.96 -2.90 -4.40
C GLY A 37 -9.69 -3.71 -4.71
N VAL A 38 -8.57 -3.04 -4.98
CA VAL A 38 -7.29 -3.71 -5.25
C VAL A 38 -6.81 -4.51 -4.03
N ILE A 39 -6.82 -3.91 -2.83
CA ILE A 39 -6.36 -4.58 -1.60
C ILE A 39 -7.27 -5.78 -1.26
N ALA A 40 -8.59 -5.64 -1.42
CA ALA A 40 -9.53 -6.74 -1.21
C ALA A 40 -9.25 -7.91 -2.16
N ILE A 41 -8.98 -7.65 -3.43
CA ILE A 41 -8.61 -8.67 -4.42
C ILE A 41 -7.28 -9.34 -4.02
N ILE A 42 -6.27 -8.58 -3.63
CA ILE A 42 -4.98 -9.12 -3.19
C ILE A 42 -5.16 -10.08 -2.01
N ILE A 43 -5.95 -9.70 -1.01
CA ILE A 43 -6.26 -10.54 0.16
C ILE A 43 -6.96 -11.83 -0.27
N THR A 44 -7.95 -11.75 -1.14
CA THR A 44 -8.73 -12.92 -1.57
C THR A 44 -7.96 -13.87 -2.49
N ILE A 45 -7.06 -13.37 -3.32
CA ILE A 45 -6.19 -14.20 -4.15
C ILE A 45 -5.26 -15.06 -3.29
N MET A 46 -4.74 -14.52 -2.20
CA MET A 46 -3.82 -15.28 -1.32
C MET A 46 -4.44 -16.56 -0.76
N VAL A 47 -5.75 -16.60 -0.49
CA VAL A 47 -6.41 -17.81 0.02
C VAL A 47 -6.48 -18.91 -1.03
N LEU A 48 -6.47 -18.56 -2.33
CA LEU A 48 -6.50 -19.54 -3.42
C LEU A 48 -5.19 -20.35 -3.54
N GLU A 49 -4.10 -19.84 -2.98
CA GLU A 49 -2.82 -20.55 -2.88
C GLU A 49 -2.83 -21.67 -1.83
N LEU A 50 -3.84 -21.69 -0.94
CA LEU A 50 -4.01 -22.76 0.05
C LEU A 50 -4.63 -23.97 -0.63
N ARG A 51 -3.80 -24.97 -0.95
CA ARG A 51 -4.25 -26.21 -1.60
C ARG A 51 -5.13 -27.03 -0.64
N VAL A 52 -6.26 -27.52 -1.14
CA VAL A 52 -7.14 -28.38 -0.35
C VAL A 52 -6.50 -29.77 -0.20
N PRO A 53 -6.32 -30.30 1.03
CA PRO A 53 -5.83 -31.66 1.23
C PRO A 53 -6.82 -32.69 0.66
N HIS A 54 -6.31 -33.78 0.10
CA HIS A 54 -7.15 -34.87 -0.42
C HIS A 54 -7.63 -35.84 0.68
N GLU A 55 -6.96 -35.88 1.83
CA GLU A 55 -7.30 -36.71 2.96
C GLU A 55 -8.12 -35.93 4.00
N SER A 56 -9.06 -36.61 4.68
CA SER A 56 -9.92 -36.00 5.69
C SER A 56 -9.33 -35.98 7.11
N SER A 57 -8.05 -36.32 7.27
CA SER A 57 -7.35 -36.35 8.55
C SER A 57 -6.72 -35.00 8.90
N LEU A 58 -6.61 -34.68 10.19
CA LEU A 58 -5.86 -33.48 10.64
C LEU A 58 -4.37 -33.55 10.26
N ALA A 59 -3.81 -34.75 10.12
CA ALA A 59 -2.44 -34.93 9.68
C ALA A 59 -2.19 -34.42 8.25
N ALA A 60 -3.22 -34.44 7.39
CA ALA A 60 -3.13 -33.89 6.04
C ALA A 60 -2.94 -32.34 6.00
N LEU A 61 -3.20 -31.65 7.09
CA LEU A 61 -2.94 -30.19 7.21
C LEU A 61 -1.48 -29.89 7.55
N GLN A 62 -0.73 -30.85 8.08
CA GLN A 62 0.64 -30.63 8.53
C GLN A 62 1.59 -30.08 7.44
N PRO A 63 1.57 -30.57 6.19
CA PRO A 63 2.39 -30.01 5.11
C PRO A 63 1.99 -28.58 4.71
N LEU A 64 0.77 -28.16 5.01
CA LEU A 64 0.27 -26.83 4.68
C LEU A 64 0.60 -25.76 5.74
N VAL A 65 1.09 -26.18 6.91
CA VAL A 65 1.41 -25.24 8.01
C VAL A 65 2.32 -24.09 7.58
N PRO A 66 3.42 -24.31 6.84
CA PRO A 66 4.27 -23.20 6.40
C PRO A 66 3.52 -22.21 5.49
N VAL A 67 2.70 -22.70 4.56
CA VAL A 67 1.90 -21.86 3.65
C VAL A 67 0.84 -21.09 4.44
N LEU A 68 0.17 -21.75 5.39
CA LEU A 68 -0.81 -21.11 6.25
C LEU A 68 -0.19 -20.02 7.12
N LEU A 69 0.99 -20.24 7.70
CA LEU A 69 1.68 -19.24 8.53
C LEU A 69 2.12 -18.03 7.70
N SER A 70 2.63 -18.25 6.48
CA SER A 70 2.99 -17.15 5.58
C SER A 70 1.76 -16.36 5.13
N TYR A 71 0.64 -17.06 4.86
CA TYR A 71 -0.66 -16.45 4.54
C TYR A 71 -1.17 -15.57 5.69
N VAL A 72 -1.20 -16.09 6.92
CA VAL A 72 -1.70 -15.34 8.09
C VAL A 72 -0.87 -14.07 8.32
N LEU A 73 0.46 -14.16 8.23
CA LEU A 73 1.33 -13.00 8.37
C LEU A 73 1.02 -11.95 7.29
N SER A 74 0.89 -12.37 6.04
CA SER A 74 0.63 -11.46 4.92
C SER A 74 -0.78 -10.87 4.96
N PHE A 75 -1.78 -11.62 5.41
CA PHE A 75 -3.12 -11.11 5.67
C PHE A 75 -3.10 -9.98 6.70
N ILE A 76 -2.36 -10.17 7.80
CA ILE A 76 -2.19 -9.14 8.83
C ILE A 76 -1.52 -7.89 8.23
N TYR A 77 -0.46 -8.06 7.44
CA TYR A 77 0.20 -6.93 6.79
C TYR A 77 -0.73 -6.16 5.85
N LEU A 78 -1.46 -6.85 5.00
CA LEU A 78 -2.41 -6.19 4.09
C LEU A 78 -3.53 -5.49 4.85
N GLY A 79 -4.03 -6.08 5.93
CA GLY A 79 -4.99 -5.45 6.84
C GLY A 79 -4.43 -4.17 7.49
N ILE A 80 -3.16 -4.19 7.92
CA ILE A 80 -2.46 -3.02 8.45
C ILE A 80 -2.34 -1.93 7.37
N TYR A 81 -1.91 -2.28 6.15
CA TYR A 81 -1.81 -1.33 5.04
C TYR A 81 -3.16 -0.74 4.69
N TRP A 82 -4.21 -1.56 4.58
CA TRP A 82 -5.57 -1.11 4.31
C TRP A 82 -6.05 -0.11 5.36
N ASN A 83 -5.94 -0.46 6.64
CA ASN A 83 -6.39 0.40 7.73
C ASN A 83 -5.65 1.75 7.77
N ASN A 84 -4.32 1.72 7.64
CA ASN A 84 -3.52 2.95 7.61
C ASN A 84 -3.78 3.79 6.35
N HIS A 85 -4.00 3.15 5.19
CA HIS A 85 -4.35 3.83 3.94
C HIS A 85 -5.71 4.53 4.04
N HIS A 86 -6.71 3.84 4.61
CA HIS A 86 -8.03 4.40 4.87
C HIS A 86 -7.93 5.67 5.74
N HIS A 87 -7.27 5.59 6.90
CA HIS A 87 -7.08 6.76 7.77
C HIS A 87 -6.29 7.88 7.09
N LEU A 88 -5.29 7.56 6.27
CA LEU A 88 -4.50 8.53 5.53
C LEU A 88 -5.36 9.34 4.56
N LEU A 89 -6.27 8.69 3.84
CA LEU A 89 -7.15 9.33 2.86
C LEU A 89 -8.30 10.10 3.50
N HIS A 90 -8.83 9.61 4.63
CA HIS A 90 -9.84 10.34 5.40
C HIS A 90 -9.34 11.67 6.00
N ALA A 91 -8.03 11.82 6.16
CA ALA A 91 -7.42 13.05 6.69
C ALA A 91 -7.22 14.14 5.62
N VAL A 92 -7.68 13.92 4.36
CA VAL A 92 -7.44 14.82 3.24
C VAL A 92 -8.68 14.94 2.34
N ASP A 93 -8.91 16.13 1.77
CA ASP A 93 -10.11 16.43 1.01
C ASP A 93 -9.96 16.18 -0.50
N HIS A 94 -8.74 16.37 -1.04
CA HIS A 94 -8.48 16.28 -2.47
C HIS A 94 -7.10 15.71 -2.79
N VAL A 95 -6.95 15.24 -4.02
CA VAL A 95 -5.72 14.64 -4.55
C VAL A 95 -5.36 15.19 -5.92
N ASP A 96 -4.08 15.14 -6.26
CA ASP A 96 -3.55 15.51 -7.58
C ASP A 96 -2.99 14.27 -8.32
N GLY A 97 -2.56 14.48 -9.57
CA GLY A 97 -1.98 13.42 -10.38
C GLY A 97 -0.72 12.78 -9.78
N ARG A 98 0.07 13.52 -8.98
CA ARG A 98 1.27 12.99 -8.32
C ARG A 98 0.90 12.01 -7.22
N ILE A 99 -0.16 12.32 -6.48
CA ILE A 99 -0.70 11.44 -5.42
C ILE A 99 -1.26 10.17 -6.04
N LEU A 100 -1.97 10.26 -7.19
CA LEU A 100 -2.46 9.06 -7.88
C LEU A 100 -1.31 8.13 -8.28
N TRP A 101 -0.20 8.66 -8.80
CA TRP A 101 0.97 7.84 -9.14
C TRP A 101 1.68 7.28 -7.90
N ALA A 102 1.77 8.05 -6.82
CA ALA A 102 2.32 7.55 -5.56
C ALA A 102 1.45 6.42 -4.96
N ASN A 103 0.13 6.54 -5.07
CA ASN A 103 -0.80 5.49 -4.68
C ASN A 103 -0.65 4.23 -5.54
N LEU A 104 -0.60 4.36 -6.86
CA LEU A 104 -0.36 3.22 -7.76
C LEU A 104 1.00 2.55 -7.48
N HIS A 105 2.03 3.32 -7.13
CA HIS A 105 3.33 2.77 -6.73
C HIS A 105 3.21 1.91 -5.45
N LEU A 106 2.43 2.35 -4.45
CA LEU A 106 2.14 1.55 -3.27
C LEU A 106 1.39 0.26 -3.64
N LEU A 107 0.30 0.39 -4.40
CA LEU A 107 -0.52 -0.75 -4.81
C LEU A 107 0.25 -1.77 -5.65
N PHE A 108 1.21 -1.31 -6.47
CA PHE A 108 2.12 -2.21 -7.20
C PHE A 108 2.90 -3.12 -6.25
N TRP A 109 3.53 -2.57 -5.19
CA TRP A 109 4.27 -3.39 -4.25
C TRP A 109 3.37 -4.31 -3.43
N LEU A 110 2.18 -3.84 -3.03
CA LEU A 110 1.20 -4.68 -2.34
C LEU A 110 0.70 -5.82 -3.23
N SER A 111 0.56 -5.61 -4.53
CA SER A 111 0.12 -6.66 -5.48
C SER A 111 1.12 -7.81 -5.63
N LEU A 112 2.38 -7.62 -5.24
CA LEU A 112 3.40 -8.68 -5.22
C LEU A 112 3.34 -9.54 -3.95
N VAL A 113 2.62 -9.11 -2.91
CA VAL A 113 2.54 -9.84 -1.64
C VAL A 113 2.03 -11.28 -1.81
N PRO A 114 0.97 -11.57 -2.59
CA PRO A 114 0.53 -12.95 -2.81
C PRO A 114 1.64 -13.85 -3.34
N PHE A 115 2.35 -13.40 -4.36
CA PHE A 115 3.45 -14.16 -4.96
C PHE A 115 4.57 -14.48 -3.96
N VAL A 116 5.09 -13.48 -3.25
CA VAL A 116 6.19 -13.72 -2.30
C VAL A 116 5.73 -14.50 -1.07
N THR A 117 4.45 -14.42 -0.70
CA THR A 117 3.83 -15.20 0.37
C THR A 117 3.79 -16.70 0.02
N ALA A 118 3.26 -17.02 -1.17
CA ALA A 118 3.21 -18.37 -1.68
C ALA A 118 4.62 -18.96 -1.81
N TRP A 119 5.55 -18.20 -2.43
CA TRP A 119 6.92 -18.65 -2.59
C TRP A 119 7.63 -18.93 -1.27
N MET A 120 7.43 -18.07 -0.25
CA MET A 120 7.99 -18.28 1.09
C MET A 120 7.41 -19.51 1.78
N GLY A 121 6.10 -19.70 1.71
CA GLY A 121 5.41 -20.83 2.34
C GLY A 121 5.71 -22.18 1.68
N GLU A 122 5.64 -22.27 0.35
CA GLU A 122 5.92 -23.50 -0.41
C GLU A 122 7.38 -23.96 -0.26
N ASN A 123 8.31 -23.04 -0.08
CA ASN A 123 9.73 -23.34 0.14
C ASN A 123 10.12 -23.43 1.63
N HIS A 124 9.14 -23.68 2.52
CA HIS A 124 9.39 -23.91 3.95
C HIS A 124 10.29 -22.85 4.59
N PHE A 125 10.02 -21.56 4.28
CA PHE A 125 10.80 -20.43 4.75
C PHE A 125 12.29 -20.47 4.37
N ALA A 126 12.62 -20.93 3.17
CA ALA A 126 13.99 -20.88 2.68
C ALA A 126 14.52 -19.42 2.69
N ARG A 127 15.84 -19.24 2.82
CA ARG A 127 16.49 -17.93 3.04
C ARG A 127 16.17 -16.90 1.97
N VAL A 128 16.23 -17.29 0.70
CA VAL A 128 15.99 -16.38 -0.44
C VAL A 128 14.52 -15.93 -0.51
N PRO A 129 13.51 -16.83 -0.49
CA PRO A 129 12.11 -16.42 -0.42
C PRO A 129 11.81 -15.47 0.76
N VAL A 130 12.33 -15.75 1.98
CA VAL A 130 12.15 -14.87 3.13
C VAL A 130 12.81 -13.51 2.90
N ALA A 131 14.01 -13.46 2.31
CA ALA A 131 14.67 -12.20 1.99
C ALA A 131 13.89 -11.39 0.94
N ILE A 132 13.38 -12.02 -0.12
CA ILE A 132 12.58 -11.34 -1.16
C ILE A 132 11.24 -10.87 -0.61
N TYR A 133 10.61 -11.64 0.29
CA TYR A 133 9.44 -11.17 1.04
C TYR A 133 9.75 -9.85 1.79
N GLY A 134 10.90 -9.80 2.48
CA GLY A 134 11.38 -8.58 3.13
C GLY A 134 11.63 -7.41 2.17
N VAL A 135 12.14 -7.68 0.95
CA VAL A 135 12.31 -6.64 -0.10
C VAL A 135 10.96 -6.03 -0.48
N VAL A 136 9.93 -6.86 -0.66
CA VAL A 136 8.57 -6.36 -0.99
C VAL A 136 8.01 -5.53 0.16
N LEU A 137 8.17 -5.96 1.42
CA LEU A 137 7.74 -5.19 2.60
C LEU A 137 8.48 -3.85 2.70
N LEU A 138 9.79 -3.84 2.47
CA LEU A 138 10.62 -2.63 2.46
C LEU A 138 10.14 -1.66 1.38
N ALA A 139 9.94 -2.15 0.17
CA ALA A 139 9.51 -1.34 -0.96
C ALA A 139 8.09 -0.77 -0.74
N ALA A 140 7.16 -1.57 -0.20
CA ALA A 140 5.82 -1.11 0.19
C ALA A 140 5.88 -0.04 1.29
N SER A 141 6.76 -0.20 2.29
CA SER A 141 6.99 0.81 3.36
C SER A 141 7.51 2.13 2.78
N ILE A 142 8.47 2.08 1.86
CA ILE A 142 9.00 3.26 1.16
C ILE A 142 7.90 3.91 0.30
N ALA A 143 7.12 3.12 -0.43
CA ALA A 143 6.01 3.62 -1.25
C ALA A 143 4.93 4.32 -0.41
N TYR A 144 4.58 3.74 0.75
CA TYR A 144 3.66 4.35 1.71
C TYR A 144 4.20 5.68 2.25
N TYR A 145 5.48 5.73 2.60
CA TYR A 145 6.14 6.96 3.01
C TYR A 145 6.10 8.04 1.92
N ILE A 146 6.35 7.67 0.65
CA ILE A 146 6.28 8.59 -0.50
C ILE A 146 4.86 9.14 -0.64
N LEU A 147 3.83 8.29 -0.57
CA LEU A 147 2.42 8.69 -0.64
C LEU A 147 2.08 9.67 0.49
N THR A 148 2.42 9.33 1.74
CA THR A 148 2.18 10.18 2.91
C THR A 148 2.85 11.55 2.76
N ARG A 149 4.10 11.58 2.29
CA ARG A 149 4.83 12.84 2.06
C ARG A 149 4.26 13.66 0.91
N ALA A 150 3.76 13.03 -0.14
CA ALA A 150 3.08 13.72 -1.23
C ALA A 150 1.79 14.39 -0.75
N LEU A 151 0.98 13.70 0.05
CA LEU A 151 -0.25 14.23 0.67
C LEU A 151 0.06 15.41 1.61
N ILE A 152 1.05 15.29 2.49
CA ILE A 152 1.45 16.39 3.39
C ILE A 152 1.96 17.60 2.61
N ARG A 153 2.65 17.41 1.47
CA ARG A 153 3.11 18.52 0.63
C ARG A 153 1.96 19.25 -0.03
N LEU A 154 0.91 18.55 -0.45
CA LEU A 154 -0.27 19.14 -1.08
C LEU A 154 -1.10 19.95 -0.07
N HIS A 155 -1.35 19.39 1.12
CA HIS A 155 -2.23 19.97 2.13
C HIS A 155 -1.52 20.93 3.12
N GLY A 156 -0.19 20.97 3.08
CA GLY A 156 0.62 21.83 3.95
C GLY A 156 1.04 21.16 5.26
N ARG A 157 2.12 21.72 5.86
CA ARG A 157 2.74 21.19 7.07
C ARG A 157 1.91 21.40 8.35
N THR A 158 0.90 22.24 8.30
CA THR A 158 -0.02 22.56 9.40
C THR A 158 -1.36 21.83 9.29
N SER A 159 -1.51 20.96 8.27
CA SER A 159 -2.72 20.17 8.06
C SER A 159 -2.96 19.16 9.18
N THR A 160 -4.21 18.73 9.37
CA THR A 160 -4.60 17.65 10.28
C THR A 160 -3.77 16.40 10.03
N LEU A 161 -3.56 16.05 8.76
CA LEU A 161 -2.71 14.94 8.36
C LEU A 161 -1.26 15.11 8.86
N ALA A 162 -0.64 16.27 8.65
CA ALA A 162 0.73 16.50 9.07
C ALA A 162 0.89 16.41 10.60
N THR A 163 -0.11 16.86 11.34
CA THR A 163 -0.15 16.79 12.81
C THR A 163 -0.33 15.35 13.29
N ALA A 164 -1.25 14.59 12.64
CA ALA A 164 -1.52 13.19 12.98
C ALA A 164 -0.31 12.28 12.70
N VAL A 165 0.34 12.42 11.54
CA VAL A 165 1.54 11.65 11.17
C VAL A 165 2.75 12.04 12.05
N GLY A 166 2.89 13.33 12.38
CA GLY A 166 3.98 13.83 13.23
C GLY A 166 5.37 13.39 12.72
N LYS A 167 6.18 12.80 13.62
CA LYS A 167 7.54 12.32 13.27
C LYS A 167 7.56 10.97 12.57
N ASP A 168 6.41 10.28 12.40
CA ASP A 168 6.28 8.95 11.80
C ASP A 168 7.37 7.95 12.25
N PHE A 169 7.58 7.89 13.58
CA PHE A 169 8.63 7.05 14.15
C PHE A 169 8.41 5.56 13.84
N LYS A 170 7.15 5.08 13.89
CA LYS A 170 6.82 3.68 13.58
C LYS A 170 7.16 3.32 12.12
N GLY A 171 6.80 4.19 11.16
CA GLY A 171 7.11 3.96 9.75
C GLY A 171 8.61 3.92 9.48
N GLN A 172 9.38 4.87 10.04
CA GLN A 172 10.84 4.91 9.89
C GLN A 172 11.51 3.69 10.55
N LEU A 173 11.06 3.30 11.75
CA LEU A 173 11.57 2.12 12.45
C LEU A 173 11.27 0.85 11.65
N SER A 174 10.05 0.70 11.10
CA SER A 174 9.68 -0.44 10.26
C SER A 174 10.59 -0.55 9.05
N THR A 175 10.82 0.55 8.34
CA THR A 175 11.72 0.61 7.16
C THR A 175 13.14 0.17 7.53
N ALA A 176 13.67 0.64 8.68
CA ALA A 176 14.99 0.23 9.16
C ALA A 176 15.04 -1.27 9.52
N ILE A 177 13.98 -1.77 10.19
CA ILE A 177 13.89 -3.21 10.56
C ILE A 177 13.84 -4.09 9.30
N TYR A 178 13.07 -3.70 8.26
CA TYR A 178 13.04 -4.45 7.00
C TYR A 178 14.41 -4.44 6.31
N ALA A 179 15.08 -3.28 6.24
CA ALA A 179 16.40 -3.17 5.64
C ALA A 179 17.45 -4.04 6.34
N VAL A 180 17.37 -4.18 7.66
CA VAL A 180 18.25 -5.09 8.46
C VAL A 180 17.77 -6.54 8.33
N GLY A 181 16.47 -6.79 8.29
CA GLY A 181 15.88 -8.13 8.21
C GLY A 181 16.25 -8.88 6.94
N ILE A 182 16.40 -8.19 5.81
CA ILE A 182 16.76 -8.79 4.52
C ILE A 182 18.13 -9.51 4.58
N PRO A 183 19.25 -8.87 4.93
CA PRO A 183 20.53 -9.57 5.04
C PRO A 183 20.54 -10.62 6.16
N LEU A 184 19.82 -10.39 7.26
CA LEU A 184 19.69 -11.39 8.32
C LEU A 184 18.93 -12.63 7.85
N ALA A 185 17.90 -12.49 6.99
CA ALA A 185 17.19 -13.62 6.39
C ALA A 185 18.12 -14.48 5.52
N LEU A 186 19.05 -13.87 4.78
CA LEU A 186 20.05 -14.59 3.98
C LEU A 186 21.06 -15.35 4.86
N LEU A 187 21.38 -14.83 6.04
CA LEU A 187 22.23 -15.52 7.00
C LEU A 187 21.50 -16.66 7.71
N ARG A 188 20.34 -16.35 8.29
CA ARG A 188 19.43 -17.27 9.00
C ARG A 188 17.99 -16.85 8.76
N TRP A 189 17.22 -17.62 8.02
CA TRP A 189 15.86 -17.29 7.62
C TRP A 189 14.96 -16.82 8.79
N TRP A 190 15.06 -17.47 9.94
CA TRP A 190 14.24 -17.18 11.11
C TRP A 190 14.52 -15.82 11.75
N LEU A 191 15.75 -15.27 11.61
CA LEU A 191 16.08 -13.91 12.09
C LEU A 191 15.32 -12.85 11.31
N GLY A 192 15.35 -12.91 9.97
CA GLY A 192 14.58 -11.99 9.14
C GLY A 192 13.09 -12.14 9.36
N PHE A 193 12.59 -13.38 9.39
CA PHE A 193 11.18 -13.66 9.62
C PHE A 193 10.69 -13.12 10.98
N ALA A 194 11.45 -13.33 12.06
CA ALA A 194 11.12 -12.79 13.38
C ALA A 194 11.04 -11.26 13.40
N LEU A 195 11.92 -10.57 12.67
CA LEU A 195 11.87 -9.12 12.54
C LEU A 195 10.61 -8.66 11.78
N TYR A 196 10.18 -9.39 10.74
CA TYR A 196 8.95 -9.08 10.03
C TYR A 196 7.73 -9.30 10.94
N VAL A 197 7.68 -10.39 11.68
CA VAL A 197 6.62 -10.64 12.68
C VAL A 197 6.60 -9.53 13.75
N LEU A 198 7.77 -9.10 14.22
CA LEU A 198 7.88 -8.01 15.20
C LEU A 198 7.25 -6.71 14.67
N VAL A 199 7.52 -6.35 13.40
CA VAL A 199 6.90 -5.16 12.79
C VAL A 199 5.38 -5.34 12.69
N ALA A 200 4.88 -6.51 12.28
CA ALA A 200 3.44 -6.76 12.24
C ALA A 200 2.80 -6.58 13.62
N ILE A 201 3.40 -7.12 14.69
CA ILE A 201 2.92 -6.95 16.07
C ILE A 201 2.93 -5.48 16.50
N MET A 202 4.00 -4.73 16.16
CA MET A 202 4.10 -3.31 16.47
C MET A 202 2.96 -2.49 15.84
N TRP A 203 2.50 -2.87 14.64
CA TRP A 203 1.42 -2.18 13.94
C TRP A 203 0.03 -2.67 14.32
N LEU A 204 -0.12 -3.88 14.87
CA LEU A 204 -1.40 -4.35 15.45
C LEU A 204 -1.82 -3.56 16.68
N VAL A 205 -0.87 -2.91 17.38
CA VAL A 205 -1.18 -1.97 18.46
C VAL A 205 -1.52 -0.61 17.81
N PRO A 206 -2.80 -0.18 17.82
CA PRO A 206 -3.22 1.06 17.16
C PRO A 206 -2.45 2.27 17.67
N ASP A 207 -2.09 3.20 16.78
CA ASP A 207 -1.54 4.49 17.22
C ASP A 207 -2.70 5.41 17.57
N ARG A 208 -3.04 5.43 18.87
CA ARG A 208 -4.16 6.23 19.44
C ARG A 208 -4.09 7.72 19.09
N ARG A 209 -3.00 8.19 18.50
CA ARG A 209 -2.82 9.59 18.11
C ARG A 209 -3.66 9.95 16.89
N ILE A 210 -3.77 9.04 15.92
CA ILE A 210 -4.56 9.26 14.70
C ILE A 210 -6.05 9.21 15.05
N GLU A 211 -6.49 8.25 15.84
CA GLU A 211 -7.90 8.14 16.28
C GLU A 211 -8.39 9.38 17.03
N ARG A 212 -7.57 9.95 17.90
CA ARG A 212 -7.94 11.15 18.68
C ARG A 212 -8.05 12.42 17.85
N SER A 213 -7.26 12.57 16.80
CA SER A 213 -7.29 13.74 15.93
C SER A 213 -8.46 13.75 14.92
N LEU A 214 -9.20 12.64 14.81
CA LEU A 214 -10.38 12.53 13.94
C LEU A 214 -11.71 12.69 14.72
N VAL A 215 -11.67 12.73 16.06
CA VAL A 215 -12.85 12.83 16.94
C VAL A 215 -13.02 14.26 17.51
N GLU A 216 -12.01 15.12 17.40
CA GLU A 216 -12.07 16.56 17.72
C GLU A 216 -12.33 17.39 16.45
#